data_320c853b86d4c73a3b6db19ca2aec4b0
#
_entry.id   320c853b86d4c73a3b6db19ca2aec4b0
#
_cell.length_a   1.000
_cell.length_b   1.000
_cell.length_c   1.000
_cell.angle_alpha   90.00
_cell.angle_beta   90.00
_cell.angle_gamma   90.00
#
_symmetry.space_group_name_H-M   'P 1'
#
loop_
_entity.id
_entity.type
_entity.pdbx_description
1 polymer ?
#
loop_
_entity_poly.entity_id
_entity_poly.type
_entity_poly.pdbx_seq_one_letter_code
_entity_poly.pdbx_strand_id
1 'polypeptide(L)'
;MGPMCTYIRDIPVQNNPLFAFSAPSETYMEALKSYLGIAPDRPKISFKDDIWDFGNYFTAPNKAHLRLKFYNIPTEVRDNAKFYSIFRMISGVQIETIEGELARLSSFFVRFTRIYPDKDAGLLSNGDIQAVIDEWKGSNSHYKTLYSVFHLYSFISINDNVPTCINFKKLNKAVMDAKAKERTSVNYRKTPNIPEEYVSIIERAALNVLRDETADFDMRVIGGYLLTDMWTGLRSSELSALKTDSLYTEKVNHGADEAYFIYYSCSKKSRTNNHEFYQSSFCPELAVEAIKTISELKKTNRYTKQNSYLFNLLDVHGHLLETPLSPSSISCYIDAFFTRYLSEACRKEWEGVSPHRARVWDSSRKTKSDAKIYVPTCTQYRVHLCSYFYSHGVDLPFIEINMGHMSCDMGAYYYRKEDETHKKELRTATTFLKNILANNYEPLGVNGSAIKKDIKSILSRTKYDVYKDIEEMASVIGQRYIIRAKLVGVCVKLAPTTCATDDVSDKMLCAYGYCKNILHFFYMLDMSYAGFRALIQSYEANVKGNHINAAQHELKRIQDQIRIRLDPEIKQLEEELERKGVGFILKEHPQLESIISNLDNIKEEIQIWKKRKN
;
A
#
# COMPACT_ATOMS: atom_id res chain seq x y z
N MET A 1 -25.22 -1.63 -16.30
CA MET A 1 -25.42 -1.95 -14.88
C MET A 1 -24.07 -1.79 -14.20
N GLY A 2 -23.92 -0.78 -13.34
CA GLY A 2 -22.62 -0.46 -12.72
C GLY A 2 -22.30 -1.39 -11.53
N PRO A 3 -21.05 -1.44 -11.07
CA PRO A 3 -20.56 -2.39 -10.06
C PRO A 3 -21.23 -2.29 -8.67
N MET A 4 -22.12 -1.33 -8.44
CA MET A 4 -22.87 -1.23 -7.18
C MET A 4 -24.09 -2.17 -7.08
N CYS A 5 -24.65 -2.63 -8.18
CA CYS A 5 -25.71 -3.66 -8.14
C CYS A 5 -25.17 -5.04 -7.73
N THR A 6 -23.89 -5.29 -7.97
CA THR A 6 -23.24 -6.54 -7.55
C THR A 6 -23.06 -6.62 -6.04
N TYR A 7 -22.79 -5.49 -5.36
CA TYR A 7 -22.59 -5.47 -3.89
C TYR A 7 -23.85 -5.85 -3.10
N ILE A 8 -25.04 -5.60 -3.64
CA ILE A 8 -26.30 -6.00 -3.00
C ILE A 8 -26.66 -7.45 -3.38
N ARG A 9 -26.23 -7.94 -4.55
CA ARG A 9 -26.46 -9.32 -5.00
C ARG A 9 -25.54 -10.36 -4.35
N ASP A 10 -24.34 -9.97 -3.95
CA ASP A 10 -23.37 -10.88 -3.29
C ASP A 10 -23.59 -11.03 -1.78
N ILE A 11 -24.60 -10.37 -1.23
CA ILE A 11 -25.02 -10.61 0.15
C ILE A 11 -25.85 -11.91 0.13
N PRO A 12 -25.43 -12.97 0.83
CA PRO A 12 -26.19 -14.22 0.86
C PRO A 12 -27.43 -14.08 1.74
N VAL A 13 -28.35 -13.20 1.32
CA VAL A 13 -29.60 -12.90 2.04
C VAL A 13 -30.61 -14.04 1.86
N GLN A 14 -30.54 -14.78 0.74
CA GLN A 14 -31.58 -15.75 0.39
C GLN A 14 -31.51 -17.09 1.12
N ASN A 15 -30.43 -17.42 1.82
CA ASN A 15 -30.28 -18.72 2.50
C ASN A 15 -29.82 -18.62 3.97
N ASN A 16 -29.82 -17.44 4.56
CA ASN A 16 -29.48 -17.31 5.97
C ASN A 16 -30.75 -17.13 6.81
N PRO A 17 -31.15 -18.14 7.63
CA PRO A 17 -32.37 -18.10 8.43
C PRO A 17 -32.43 -16.93 9.45
N LEU A 18 -31.33 -16.21 9.62
CA LEU A 18 -31.23 -15.02 10.48
C LEU A 18 -31.99 -13.80 9.93
N PHE A 19 -32.35 -13.76 8.66
CA PHE A 19 -32.92 -12.57 8.00
C PHE A 19 -34.37 -12.69 7.58
N ALA A 20 -35.08 -13.70 8.01
CA ALA A 20 -36.52 -13.65 8.01
C ALA A 20 -36.97 -12.79 9.22
N PHE A 21 -37.26 -11.49 9.00
CA PHE A 21 -37.69 -10.52 10.03
C PHE A 21 -38.95 -10.92 10.84
N SER A 22 -39.32 -12.17 10.83
CA SER A 22 -40.42 -12.78 11.57
C SER A 22 -40.04 -13.14 13.03
N ALA A 23 -38.74 -13.15 13.37
CA ALA A 23 -38.30 -13.49 14.71
C ALA A 23 -38.27 -12.25 15.62
N PRO A 24 -38.43 -12.41 16.94
CA PRO A 24 -38.28 -11.32 17.91
C PRO A 24 -36.89 -10.67 17.80
N SER A 25 -36.80 -9.34 17.93
CA SER A 25 -35.57 -8.56 17.78
C SER A 25 -34.41 -9.02 18.64
N GLU A 26 -34.69 -9.54 19.84
CA GLU A 26 -33.68 -10.09 20.76
C GLU A 26 -33.02 -11.38 20.19
N THR A 27 -33.72 -12.14 19.36
CA THR A 27 -33.15 -13.34 18.71
C THR A 27 -31.99 -12.96 17.78
N TYR A 28 -32.11 -11.85 17.07
CA TYR A 28 -31.03 -11.34 16.23
C TYR A 28 -29.86 -10.83 17.03
N MET A 29 -30.10 -10.24 18.20
CA MET A 29 -29.07 -9.80 19.12
C MET A 29 -28.30 -10.99 19.71
N GLU A 30 -28.97 -12.07 20.09
CA GLU A 30 -28.32 -13.29 20.58
C GLU A 30 -27.51 -13.97 19.45
N ALA A 31 -28.02 -14.00 18.23
CA ALA A 31 -27.30 -14.49 17.06
C ALA A 31 -26.03 -13.64 16.77
N LEU A 32 -26.14 -12.31 16.89
CA LEU A 32 -24.97 -11.42 16.77
C LEU A 32 -23.94 -11.69 17.85
N LYS A 33 -24.34 -11.83 19.11
CA LYS A 33 -23.42 -12.14 20.22
C LYS A 33 -22.70 -13.46 19.98
N SER A 34 -23.43 -14.50 19.56
CA SER A 34 -22.85 -15.79 19.19
C SER A 34 -21.85 -15.66 18.04
N TYR A 35 -22.20 -14.90 17.01
CA TYR A 35 -21.33 -14.62 15.87
C TYR A 35 -20.05 -13.88 16.28
N LEU A 36 -20.14 -12.93 17.20
CA LEU A 36 -19.02 -12.17 17.72
C LEU A 36 -18.23 -12.92 18.81
N GLY A 37 -18.62 -14.14 19.20
CA GLY A 37 -17.97 -14.92 20.25
C GLY A 37 -18.11 -14.30 21.64
N ILE A 38 -19.16 -13.53 21.89
CA ILE A 38 -19.42 -12.91 23.20
C ILE A 38 -19.99 -13.95 24.14
N ALA A 39 -19.28 -14.21 25.25
CA ALA A 39 -19.70 -15.18 26.23
C ALA A 39 -21.03 -14.77 26.93
N PRO A 40 -21.93 -15.73 27.25
CA PRO A 40 -23.26 -15.43 27.80
C PRO A 40 -23.26 -14.74 29.16
N ASP A 41 -22.17 -14.85 29.92
CA ASP A 41 -22.01 -14.29 31.29
C ASP A 41 -21.59 -12.81 31.31
N ARG A 42 -21.32 -12.23 30.14
CA ARG A 42 -20.92 -10.83 30.02
C ARG A 42 -22.11 -9.87 30.12
N PRO A 43 -21.89 -8.57 30.46
CA PRO A 43 -22.95 -7.57 30.52
C PRO A 43 -23.83 -7.60 29.27
N LYS A 44 -25.16 -7.64 29.45
CA LYS A 44 -26.10 -7.82 28.35
C LYS A 44 -26.22 -6.53 27.54
N ILE A 45 -25.94 -6.58 26.25
CA ILE A 45 -26.42 -5.59 25.26
C ILE A 45 -27.79 -6.09 24.79
N SER A 46 -28.84 -5.28 24.97
CA SER A 46 -30.19 -5.57 24.49
C SER A 46 -30.48 -4.82 23.19
N PHE A 47 -31.30 -5.39 22.32
CA PHE A 47 -31.78 -4.69 21.14
C PHE A 47 -32.49 -3.38 21.48
N LYS A 48 -33.17 -3.33 22.63
CA LYS A 48 -33.93 -2.16 23.12
C LYS A 48 -33.02 -0.99 23.49
N ASP A 49 -31.75 -1.25 23.82
CA ASP A 49 -30.82 -0.20 24.24
C ASP A 49 -30.54 0.77 23.11
N ASP A 50 -30.50 2.05 23.40
CA ASP A 50 -30.10 3.09 22.44
C ASP A 50 -28.59 3.27 22.32
N ILE A 51 -27.82 2.55 23.13
CA ILE A 51 -26.35 2.48 23.06
C ILE A 51 -25.92 1.03 23.19
N TRP A 52 -25.20 0.52 22.18
CA TRP A 52 -24.58 -0.78 22.26
C TRP A 52 -23.08 -0.61 22.48
N ASP A 53 -22.62 -0.93 23.70
CA ASP A 53 -21.22 -0.79 24.09
C ASP A 53 -20.47 -2.13 23.98
N PHE A 54 -19.73 -2.28 22.89
CA PHE A 54 -18.88 -3.45 22.67
C PHE A 54 -17.47 -3.31 23.28
N GLY A 55 -17.15 -2.17 23.91
CA GLY A 55 -15.83 -1.90 24.51
C GLY A 55 -15.47 -2.81 25.69
N ASN A 56 -16.44 -3.52 26.26
CA ASN A 56 -16.23 -4.51 27.31
C ASN A 56 -15.89 -5.92 26.77
N TYR A 57 -16.05 -6.15 25.48
CA TYR A 57 -15.87 -7.45 24.84
C TYR A 57 -14.62 -7.53 23.97
N PHE A 58 -14.18 -6.38 23.44
CA PHE A 58 -13.04 -6.31 22.53
C PHE A 58 -11.94 -5.42 23.09
N THR A 59 -10.71 -5.85 22.91
CA THR A 59 -9.52 -5.03 23.16
C THR A 59 -9.26 -4.14 21.96
N ALA A 60 -9.65 -2.87 22.04
CA ALA A 60 -9.34 -1.88 21.01
C ALA A 60 -8.60 -0.70 21.64
N PRO A 61 -7.67 -0.06 20.90
CA PRO A 61 -6.93 1.12 21.38
C PRO A 61 -7.86 2.30 21.74
N ASN A 62 -9.02 2.38 21.10
CA ASN A 62 -10.04 3.40 21.39
C ASN A 62 -11.43 2.77 21.55
N LYS A 63 -11.77 2.45 22.77
CA LYS A 63 -13.07 1.87 23.12
C LYS A 63 -14.28 2.76 22.78
N ALA A 64 -14.09 4.06 22.58
CA ALA A 64 -15.17 4.97 22.19
C ALA A 64 -15.76 4.64 20.81
N HIS A 65 -14.94 4.11 19.89
CA HIS A 65 -15.40 3.68 18.55
C HIS A 65 -16.12 2.33 18.56
N LEU A 66 -16.17 1.65 19.70
CA LEU A 66 -16.92 0.41 19.87
C LEU A 66 -18.32 0.66 20.47
N ARG A 67 -18.78 1.91 20.50
CA ARG A 67 -20.10 2.29 21.00
C ARG A 67 -21.01 2.73 19.87
N LEU A 68 -21.97 1.89 19.50
CA LEU A 68 -23.01 2.24 18.54
C LEU A 68 -24.11 3.03 19.23
N LYS A 69 -24.45 4.22 18.72
CA LYS A 69 -25.40 5.15 19.33
C LYS A 69 -26.58 5.38 18.40
N PHE A 70 -27.80 5.10 18.87
CA PHE A 70 -29.04 5.18 18.10
C PHE A 70 -29.97 6.31 18.52
N TYR A 71 -29.73 6.96 19.64
CA TYR A 71 -30.65 7.94 20.26
C TYR A 71 -30.95 9.19 19.41
N ASN A 72 -30.06 9.54 18.46
CA ASN A 72 -30.27 10.64 17.51
C ASN A 72 -30.92 10.21 16.19
N ILE A 73 -31.27 8.95 16.06
CA ILE A 73 -32.00 8.43 14.91
C ILE A 73 -33.49 8.47 15.26
N PRO A 74 -34.36 9.03 14.38
CA PRO A 74 -35.79 9.07 14.60
C PRO A 74 -36.38 7.69 14.93
N THR A 75 -37.37 7.66 15.82
CA THR A 75 -38.00 6.43 16.31
C THR A 75 -38.55 5.55 15.18
N GLU A 76 -39.05 6.17 14.12
CA GLU A 76 -39.67 5.52 12.96
C GLU A 76 -38.67 4.66 12.17
N VAL A 77 -37.37 4.99 12.21
CA VAL A 77 -36.31 4.27 11.49
C VAL A 77 -35.22 3.72 12.41
N ARG A 78 -35.36 3.91 13.74
CA ARG A 78 -34.31 3.52 14.71
C ARG A 78 -34.11 2.00 14.76
N ASP A 79 -35.19 1.25 14.82
CA ASP A 79 -35.09 -0.22 14.84
C ASP A 79 -34.51 -0.75 13.53
N ASN A 80 -34.87 -0.14 12.40
CA ASN A 80 -34.26 -0.46 11.12
C ASN A 80 -32.75 -0.18 11.11
N ALA A 81 -32.30 0.92 11.73
CA ALA A 81 -30.88 1.21 11.85
C ALA A 81 -30.15 0.21 12.77
N LYS A 82 -30.84 -0.32 13.81
CA LYS A 82 -30.33 -1.40 14.68
C LYS A 82 -30.20 -2.71 13.89
N PHE A 83 -31.22 -3.12 13.14
CA PHE A 83 -31.16 -4.29 12.27
C PHE A 83 -30.10 -4.15 11.17
N TYR A 84 -30.00 -2.98 10.55
CA TYR A 84 -28.95 -2.67 9.59
C TYR A 84 -27.55 -2.85 10.20
N SER A 85 -27.36 -2.40 11.43
CA SER A 85 -26.08 -2.54 12.14
C SER A 85 -25.74 -4.01 12.41
N ILE A 86 -26.70 -4.81 12.85
CA ILE A 86 -26.55 -6.27 13.03
C ILE A 86 -26.17 -6.92 11.69
N PHE A 87 -26.90 -6.62 10.63
CA PHE A 87 -26.65 -7.13 9.30
C PHE A 87 -25.23 -6.80 8.81
N ARG A 88 -24.79 -5.54 8.99
CA ARG A 88 -23.45 -5.10 8.62
C ARG A 88 -22.37 -5.85 9.39
N MET A 89 -22.55 -6.05 10.70
CA MET A 89 -21.58 -6.79 11.53
C MET A 89 -21.48 -8.26 11.11
N ILE A 90 -22.59 -8.93 10.90
CA ILE A 90 -22.61 -10.34 10.44
C ILE A 90 -22.03 -10.46 9.02
N SER A 91 -22.17 -9.42 8.19
CA SER A 91 -21.50 -9.34 6.88
C SER A 91 -19.99 -9.04 6.97
N GLY A 92 -19.40 -9.04 8.17
CA GLY A 92 -17.96 -8.86 8.39
C GLY A 92 -17.49 -7.41 8.40
N VAL A 93 -18.40 -6.43 8.49
CA VAL A 93 -18.02 -5.01 8.62
C VAL A 93 -17.61 -4.71 10.05
N GLN A 94 -16.47 -4.03 10.21
CA GLN A 94 -15.93 -3.66 11.52
C GLN A 94 -16.85 -2.70 12.28
N ILE A 95 -16.93 -2.85 13.60
CA ILE A 95 -17.80 -2.03 14.47
C ILE A 95 -17.48 -0.54 14.34
N GLU A 96 -16.21 -0.17 14.22
CA GLU A 96 -15.77 1.22 14.04
C GLU A 96 -16.27 1.83 12.72
N THR A 97 -16.39 1.02 11.68
CA THR A 97 -16.95 1.48 10.40
C THR A 97 -18.43 1.75 10.54
N ILE A 98 -19.16 0.87 11.25
CA ILE A 98 -20.60 1.01 11.50
C ILE A 98 -20.85 2.20 12.44
N GLU A 99 -20.03 2.37 13.47
CA GLU A 99 -20.07 3.57 14.33
C GLU A 99 -19.95 4.86 13.49
N GLY A 100 -18.98 4.90 12.58
CA GLY A 100 -18.83 6.03 11.68
C GLY A 100 -20.02 6.22 10.72
N GLU A 101 -20.68 5.16 10.26
CA GLU A 101 -21.91 5.24 9.46
C GLU A 101 -23.06 5.80 10.31
N LEU A 102 -23.25 5.30 11.53
CA LEU A 102 -24.29 5.77 12.46
C LEU A 102 -24.07 7.21 12.91
N ALA A 103 -22.82 7.62 13.12
CA ALA A 103 -22.51 9.02 13.47
C ALA A 103 -22.91 9.98 12.34
N ARG A 104 -22.71 9.58 11.08
CA ARG A 104 -23.16 10.34 9.91
C ARG A 104 -24.68 10.37 9.78
N LEU A 105 -25.33 9.21 9.98
CA LEU A 105 -26.79 9.13 10.00
C LEU A 105 -27.38 9.99 11.12
N SER A 106 -26.84 9.91 12.34
CA SER A 106 -27.24 10.78 13.45
C SER A 106 -27.12 12.25 13.08
N SER A 107 -26.00 12.66 12.48
CA SER A 107 -25.79 14.04 12.05
C SER A 107 -26.75 14.47 10.94
N PHE A 108 -27.13 13.55 10.04
CA PHE A 108 -28.13 13.77 9.01
C PHE A 108 -29.53 13.94 9.62
N PHE A 109 -29.95 13.03 10.50
CA PHE A 109 -31.28 13.05 11.10
C PHE A 109 -31.51 14.23 12.06
N VAL A 110 -30.48 14.64 12.82
CA VAL A 110 -30.55 15.86 13.62
C VAL A 110 -30.87 17.08 12.75
N ARG A 111 -30.31 17.18 11.55
CA ARG A 111 -30.64 18.28 10.60
C ARG A 111 -32.00 18.07 9.96
N PHE A 112 -32.32 16.86 9.55
CA PHE A 112 -33.62 16.53 8.99
C PHE A 112 -34.76 16.91 9.92
N THR A 113 -34.70 16.52 11.19
CA THR A 113 -35.72 16.87 12.20
C THR A 113 -35.81 18.39 12.43
N ARG A 114 -34.69 19.13 12.32
CA ARG A 114 -34.71 20.57 12.43
C ARG A 114 -35.40 21.25 11.23
N ILE A 115 -35.19 20.73 10.00
CA ILE A 115 -35.82 21.26 8.79
C ILE A 115 -37.29 20.84 8.71
N TYR A 116 -37.58 19.62 9.13
CA TYR A 116 -38.89 18.97 9.00
C TYR A 116 -39.33 18.37 10.36
N PRO A 117 -39.76 19.19 11.34
CA PRO A 117 -40.06 18.71 12.69
C PRO A 117 -41.15 17.65 12.77
N ASP A 118 -42.17 17.77 11.89
CA ASP A 118 -43.37 16.92 11.91
C ASP A 118 -43.36 15.85 10.81
N LYS A 119 -42.26 15.68 10.11
CA LYS A 119 -42.19 14.75 8.99
C LYS A 119 -41.63 13.39 9.43
N ASP A 120 -42.38 12.34 9.09
CA ASP A 120 -41.97 10.96 9.31
C ASP A 120 -40.68 10.63 8.51
N ALA A 121 -39.62 10.22 9.22
CA ALA A 121 -38.38 9.83 8.60
C ALA A 121 -38.49 8.56 7.75
N GLY A 122 -39.50 7.71 7.99
CA GLY A 122 -39.80 6.56 7.15
C GLY A 122 -40.26 6.94 5.75
N LEU A 123 -40.84 8.14 5.58
CA LEU A 123 -41.36 8.68 4.33
C LEU A 123 -40.41 9.68 3.64
N LEU A 124 -39.12 9.55 3.91
CA LEU A 124 -38.08 10.42 3.34
C LEU A 124 -38.05 10.34 1.81
N SER A 125 -38.00 11.50 1.14
CA SER A 125 -37.88 11.61 -0.32
C SER A 125 -36.48 12.09 -0.76
N ASN A 126 -36.18 11.95 -2.05
CA ASN A 126 -34.93 12.50 -2.61
C ASN A 126 -34.83 14.04 -2.45
N GLY A 127 -35.96 14.76 -2.47
CA GLY A 127 -35.99 16.20 -2.24
C GLY A 127 -35.59 16.55 -0.81
N ASP A 128 -36.06 15.80 0.17
CA ASP A 128 -35.72 16.01 1.58
C ASP A 128 -34.22 15.72 1.84
N ILE A 129 -33.70 14.64 1.27
CA ILE A 129 -32.28 14.32 1.36
C ILE A 129 -31.44 15.46 0.79
N GLN A 130 -31.83 15.99 -0.37
CA GLN A 130 -31.08 17.08 -1.00
C GLN A 130 -31.14 18.36 -0.16
N ALA A 131 -32.32 18.71 0.39
CA ALA A 131 -32.46 19.89 1.26
C ALA A 131 -31.58 19.81 2.50
N VAL A 132 -31.47 18.63 3.14
CA VAL A 132 -30.58 18.41 4.29
C VAL A 132 -29.11 18.57 3.88
N ILE A 133 -28.74 18.07 2.71
CA ILE A 133 -27.35 18.18 2.22
C ILE A 133 -27.01 19.62 1.85
N ASP A 134 -27.94 20.36 1.25
CA ASP A 134 -27.73 21.75 0.83
C ASP A 134 -27.57 22.70 2.03
N GLU A 135 -28.27 22.41 3.14
CA GLU A 135 -28.09 23.15 4.40
C GLU A 135 -26.71 22.89 5.04
N TRP A 136 -26.09 21.76 4.71
CA TRP A 136 -24.81 21.35 5.32
C TRP A 136 -23.63 22.10 4.72
N LYS A 137 -23.52 23.39 5.05
CA LYS A 137 -22.45 24.28 4.55
C LYS A 137 -21.07 23.87 5.11
N GLY A 138 -20.09 23.69 4.24
CA GLY A 138 -18.67 23.63 4.61
C GLY A 138 -18.10 22.27 5.01
N SER A 139 -18.82 21.17 4.84
CA SER A 139 -18.32 19.82 5.15
C SER A 139 -17.94 19.05 3.88
N ASN A 140 -16.71 18.54 3.83
CA ASN A 140 -16.22 17.69 2.74
C ASN A 140 -16.76 16.23 2.79
N SER A 141 -17.70 15.93 3.68
CA SER A 141 -18.17 14.54 3.88
C SER A 141 -19.57 14.24 3.34
N HIS A 142 -20.11 15.12 2.45
CA HIS A 142 -21.44 14.92 1.85
C HIS A 142 -21.59 13.54 1.20
N TYR A 143 -20.58 13.12 0.45
CA TYR A 143 -20.56 11.80 -0.16
C TYR A 143 -20.75 10.66 0.85
N LYS A 144 -19.99 10.66 1.96
CA LYS A 144 -20.07 9.59 2.97
C LYS A 144 -21.41 9.56 3.68
N THR A 145 -22.01 10.74 3.90
CA THR A 145 -23.35 10.86 4.49
C THR A 145 -24.43 10.35 3.54
N LEU A 146 -24.42 10.82 2.28
CA LEU A 146 -25.31 10.31 1.24
C LEU A 146 -25.19 8.80 1.07
N TYR A 147 -23.97 8.26 1.12
CA TYR A 147 -23.69 6.84 1.07
C TYR A 147 -24.31 6.10 2.26
N SER A 148 -24.19 6.61 3.50
CA SER A 148 -24.80 5.99 4.68
C SER A 148 -26.33 6.01 4.60
N VAL A 149 -26.94 7.12 4.16
CA VAL A 149 -28.39 7.24 3.93
C VAL A 149 -28.85 6.27 2.84
N PHE A 150 -28.15 6.20 1.71
CA PHE A 150 -28.45 5.26 0.63
C PHE A 150 -28.46 3.81 1.14
N HIS A 151 -27.46 3.40 1.91
CA HIS A 151 -27.38 2.04 2.42
C HIS A 151 -28.46 1.71 3.42
N LEU A 152 -28.76 2.60 4.38
CA LEU A 152 -29.83 2.37 5.34
C LEU A 152 -31.19 2.22 4.65
N TYR A 153 -31.55 3.16 3.78
CA TYR A 153 -32.85 3.11 3.11
C TYR A 153 -32.95 2.01 2.06
N SER A 154 -31.85 1.63 1.42
CA SER A 154 -31.82 0.44 0.57
C SER A 154 -32.08 -0.83 1.38
N PHE A 155 -31.51 -0.92 2.59
CA PHE A 155 -31.77 -2.02 3.51
C PHE A 155 -33.24 -2.06 3.96
N ILE A 156 -33.82 -0.92 4.36
CA ILE A 156 -35.24 -0.80 4.71
C ILE A 156 -36.14 -1.24 3.55
N SER A 157 -35.90 -0.73 2.36
CA SER A 157 -36.69 -1.05 1.16
C SER A 157 -36.69 -2.53 0.80
N ILE A 158 -35.61 -3.25 1.06
CA ILE A 158 -35.48 -4.67 0.73
C ILE A 158 -36.17 -5.54 1.79
N ASN A 159 -36.13 -5.15 3.05
CA ASN A 159 -36.46 -6.02 4.17
C ASN A 159 -37.85 -5.76 4.78
N ASP A 160 -38.32 -4.52 4.75
CA ASP A 160 -39.58 -4.16 5.43
C ASP A 160 -40.82 -4.17 4.53
N ASN A 161 -40.65 -4.36 3.22
CA ASN A 161 -41.74 -4.16 2.23
C ASN A 161 -42.46 -2.80 2.39
N VAL A 162 -41.87 -1.85 3.11
CA VAL A 162 -42.42 -0.51 3.29
C VAL A 162 -42.14 0.31 2.04
N PRO A 163 -43.16 0.88 1.40
CA PRO A 163 -42.96 1.71 0.23
C PRO A 163 -42.16 2.95 0.64
N THR A 164 -40.90 3.03 0.22
CA THR A 164 -40.08 4.23 0.41
C THR A 164 -40.39 5.25 -0.68
N CYS A 165 -40.44 6.53 -0.32
CA CYS A 165 -40.57 7.63 -1.28
C CYS A 165 -39.24 7.93 -2.00
N ILE A 166 -38.21 7.13 -1.81
CA ILE A 166 -36.88 7.32 -2.37
C ILE A 166 -36.78 6.68 -3.76
N ASN A 167 -36.38 7.48 -4.74
CA ASN A 167 -35.91 6.97 -6.01
C ASN A 167 -34.42 6.62 -5.88
N PHE A 168 -34.12 5.35 -5.63
CA PHE A 168 -32.76 4.86 -5.42
C PHE A 168 -31.81 5.09 -6.60
N LYS A 169 -32.34 5.09 -7.83
CA LYS A 169 -31.52 5.39 -9.03
C LYS A 169 -31.04 6.86 -9.00
N LYS A 170 -31.91 7.79 -8.62
CA LYS A 170 -31.56 9.21 -8.45
C LYS A 170 -30.60 9.38 -7.27
N LEU A 171 -30.87 8.75 -6.14
CA LEU A 171 -30.00 8.83 -4.95
C LEU A 171 -28.61 8.24 -5.23
N ASN A 172 -28.52 7.09 -5.91
CA ASN A 172 -27.23 6.52 -6.30
C ASN A 172 -26.46 7.45 -7.24
N LYS A 173 -27.14 8.12 -8.18
CA LYS A 173 -26.50 9.13 -9.03
C LYS A 173 -25.95 10.28 -8.18
N ALA A 174 -26.74 10.80 -7.24
CA ALA A 174 -26.27 11.86 -6.32
C ALA A 174 -25.05 11.43 -5.49
N VAL A 175 -25.01 10.18 -4.99
CA VAL A 175 -23.85 9.59 -4.31
C VAL A 175 -22.62 9.60 -5.21
N MET A 176 -22.79 9.17 -6.47
CA MET A 176 -21.68 9.08 -7.43
C MET A 176 -21.17 10.48 -7.83
N ASP A 177 -22.09 11.43 -8.07
CA ASP A 177 -21.74 12.80 -8.39
C ASP A 177 -21.01 13.49 -7.21
N ALA A 178 -21.48 13.28 -5.98
CA ALA A 178 -20.82 13.79 -4.77
C ALA A 178 -19.43 13.16 -4.59
N LYS A 179 -19.28 11.87 -4.86
CA LYS A 179 -17.99 11.15 -4.82
C LYS A 179 -17.02 11.68 -5.88
N ALA A 180 -17.50 11.93 -7.09
CA ALA A 180 -16.69 12.50 -8.16
C ALA A 180 -16.23 13.92 -7.80
N LYS A 181 -17.15 14.75 -7.27
CA LYS A 181 -16.87 16.12 -6.81
C LYS A 181 -15.86 16.15 -5.65
N GLU A 182 -15.96 15.22 -4.69
CA GLU A 182 -14.99 15.09 -3.61
C GLU A 182 -13.61 14.71 -4.16
N ARG A 183 -13.54 13.78 -5.13
CA ARG A 183 -12.29 13.38 -5.78
C ARG A 183 -11.59 14.49 -6.55
N THR A 184 -12.35 15.43 -7.12
CA THR A 184 -11.80 16.59 -7.83
C THR A 184 -11.50 17.77 -6.91
N SER A 185 -11.97 17.73 -5.65
CA SER A 185 -11.71 18.79 -4.70
C SER A 185 -10.24 18.82 -4.27
N VAL A 186 -9.74 20.02 -3.94
CA VAL A 186 -8.35 20.25 -3.46
C VAL A 186 -8.03 19.41 -2.23
N ASN A 187 -9.04 18.97 -1.47
CA ASN A 187 -8.90 18.18 -0.25
C ASN A 187 -8.79 16.67 -0.51
N TYR A 188 -9.05 16.18 -1.72
CA TYR A 188 -8.83 14.79 -2.11
C TYR A 188 -7.39 14.54 -2.59
N ARG A 189 -6.44 15.30 -2.10
CA ARG A 189 -5.04 15.04 -2.42
C ARG A 189 -4.61 13.73 -1.79
N LYS A 190 -3.96 12.90 -2.60
CA LYS A 190 -3.23 11.74 -2.07
C LYS A 190 -2.25 12.24 -1.01
N THR A 191 -2.01 11.45 0.02
CA THR A 191 -0.99 11.76 1.02
C THR A 191 0.33 12.11 0.33
N PRO A 192 0.89 13.30 0.48
CA PRO A 192 2.11 13.70 -0.23
C PRO A 192 3.32 12.96 0.31
N ASN A 193 4.36 12.85 -0.51
CA ASN A 193 5.67 12.37 -0.07
C ASN A 193 6.30 13.35 0.93
N ILE A 194 7.24 12.84 1.70
CA ILE A 194 8.14 13.64 2.54
C ILE A 194 9.37 13.96 1.68
N PRO A 195 9.88 15.22 1.66
CA PRO A 195 11.14 15.53 1.02
C PRO A 195 12.29 14.67 1.55
N GLU A 196 13.12 14.14 0.68
CA GLU A 196 14.22 13.22 1.04
C GLU A 196 15.22 13.85 2.02
N GLU A 197 15.50 15.14 1.84
CA GLU A 197 16.32 15.92 2.78
C GLU A 197 15.75 15.86 4.20
N TYR A 198 14.40 16.00 4.33
CA TYR A 198 13.78 15.99 5.65
C TYR A 198 13.77 14.59 6.27
N VAL A 199 13.54 13.54 5.46
CA VAL A 199 13.64 12.15 5.92
C VAL A 199 15.04 11.88 6.48
N SER A 200 16.11 12.29 5.77
CA SER A 200 17.49 12.10 6.21
C SER A 200 17.83 12.83 7.52
N ILE A 201 17.23 14.02 7.72
CA ILE A 201 17.38 14.77 8.99
C ILE A 201 16.70 14.02 10.13
N ILE A 202 15.47 13.53 9.92
CA ILE A 202 14.71 12.77 10.92
C ILE A 202 15.42 11.47 11.27
N GLU A 203 15.86 10.72 10.26
CA GLU A 203 16.58 9.46 10.43
C GLU A 203 17.83 9.64 11.30
N ARG A 204 18.67 10.63 10.97
CA ARG A 204 19.88 10.91 11.73
C ARG A 204 19.58 11.28 13.19
N ALA A 205 18.57 12.11 13.41
CA ALA A 205 18.18 12.49 14.78
C ALA A 205 17.65 11.28 15.56
N ALA A 206 16.80 10.47 14.93
CA ALA A 206 16.23 9.27 15.55
C ALA A 206 17.32 8.25 15.91
N LEU A 207 18.29 8.05 15.02
CA LEU A 207 19.42 7.16 15.24
C LEU A 207 20.35 7.66 16.37
N ASN A 208 20.64 8.94 16.38
CA ASN A 208 21.47 9.54 17.42
C ASN A 208 20.81 9.39 18.81
N VAL A 209 19.50 9.69 18.92
CA VAL A 209 18.79 9.56 20.20
C VAL A 209 18.66 8.09 20.63
N LEU A 210 18.45 7.18 19.69
CA LEU A 210 18.38 5.74 19.98
C LEU A 210 19.69 5.23 20.60
N ARG A 211 20.83 5.69 20.07
CA ARG A 211 22.19 5.29 20.50
C ARG A 211 22.69 6.03 21.74
N ASP A 212 22.08 7.17 22.07
CA ASP A 212 22.47 7.97 23.22
C ASP A 212 21.99 7.33 24.53
N GLU A 213 22.91 6.74 25.28
CA GLU A 213 22.58 6.10 26.57
C GLU A 213 22.15 7.10 27.65
N THR A 214 22.40 8.38 27.46
CA THR A 214 22.01 9.45 28.40
C THR A 214 20.61 10.01 28.10
N ALA A 215 20.06 9.70 26.93
CA ALA A 215 18.72 10.14 26.57
C ALA A 215 17.62 9.40 27.35
N ASP A 216 16.51 10.09 27.57
CA ASP A 216 15.36 9.53 28.30
C ASP A 216 14.88 8.23 27.64
N PHE A 217 14.48 7.25 28.44
CA PHE A 217 13.95 5.97 27.97
C PHE A 217 12.88 6.15 26.90
N ASP A 218 11.86 6.98 27.16
CA ASP A 218 10.75 7.20 26.24
C ASP A 218 11.22 7.81 24.91
N MET A 219 12.20 8.72 24.96
CA MET A 219 12.73 9.35 23.75
C MET A 219 13.56 8.38 22.91
N ARG A 220 14.30 7.46 23.54
CA ARG A 220 14.98 6.37 22.84
C ARG A 220 13.99 5.42 22.17
N VAL A 221 12.92 5.06 22.87
CA VAL A 221 11.83 4.22 22.31
C VAL A 221 11.16 4.91 21.13
N ILE A 222 10.90 6.22 21.22
CA ILE A 222 10.30 6.99 20.08
C ILE A 222 11.27 7.12 18.91
N GLY A 223 12.58 7.30 19.18
CA GLY A 223 13.60 7.25 18.12
C GLY A 223 13.58 5.92 17.36
N GLY A 224 13.54 4.80 18.09
CA GLY A 224 13.41 3.47 17.50
C GLY A 224 12.07 3.24 16.78
N TYR A 225 10.97 3.79 17.32
CA TYR A 225 9.67 3.76 16.65
C TYR A 225 9.71 4.47 15.29
N LEU A 226 10.27 5.69 15.24
CA LEU A 226 10.40 6.46 14.00
C LEU A 226 11.26 5.73 12.96
N LEU A 227 12.41 5.17 13.34
CA LEU A 227 13.25 4.38 12.44
C LEU A 227 12.51 3.16 11.90
N THR A 228 11.79 2.45 12.76
CA THR A 228 11.01 1.27 12.34
C THR A 228 9.86 1.67 11.42
N ASP A 229 9.14 2.78 11.71
CA ASP A 229 8.05 3.30 10.85
C ASP A 229 8.58 3.68 9.45
N MET A 230 9.69 4.42 9.41
CA MET A 230 10.31 4.89 8.18
C MET A 230 10.76 3.75 7.27
N TRP A 231 11.34 2.68 7.83
CA TRP A 231 11.98 1.61 7.07
C TRP A 231 11.13 0.34 6.89
N THR A 232 10.02 0.21 7.61
CA THR A 232 9.09 -0.91 7.42
C THR A 232 7.77 -0.48 6.80
N GLY A 233 7.39 0.78 6.97
CA GLY A 233 6.12 1.32 6.51
C GLY A 233 4.91 0.60 7.08
N LEU A 234 5.02 -0.02 8.25
CA LEU A 234 3.90 -0.63 8.96
C LEU A 234 2.86 0.45 9.31
N ARG A 235 1.60 0.08 9.44
CA ARG A 235 0.59 1.02 9.93
C ARG A 235 0.83 1.31 11.40
N SER A 236 0.51 2.53 11.87
CA SER A 236 0.74 2.91 13.26
C SER A 236 0.14 1.93 14.28
N SER A 237 -1.02 1.34 13.97
CA SER A 237 -1.63 0.30 14.81
C SER A 237 -0.87 -1.03 14.80
N GLU A 238 -0.30 -1.41 13.65
CA GLU A 238 0.52 -2.60 13.49
C GLU A 238 1.87 -2.42 14.21
N LEU A 239 2.47 -1.26 14.02
CA LEU A 239 3.74 -0.89 14.66
C LEU A 239 3.62 -0.82 16.19
N SER A 240 2.55 -0.19 16.70
CA SER A 240 2.29 -0.12 18.15
C SER A 240 2.04 -1.49 18.79
N ALA A 241 1.51 -2.43 18.03
CA ALA A 241 1.24 -3.79 18.48
C ALA A 241 2.43 -4.76 18.32
N LEU A 242 3.58 -4.29 17.80
CA LEU A 242 4.77 -5.12 17.69
C LEU A 242 5.23 -5.60 19.07
N LYS A 243 5.63 -6.87 19.11
CA LYS A 243 6.18 -7.51 20.31
C LYS A 243 7.71 -7.56 20.25
N THR A 244 8.33 -7.75 21.39
CA THR A 244 9.81 -7.84 21.50
C THR A 244 10.39 -9.05 20.76
N ASP A 245 9.59 -10.06 20.47
CA ASP A 245 9.92 -11.28 19.73
C ASP A 245 9.45 -11.26 18.27
N SER A 246 8.97 -10.12 17.78
CA SER A 246 8.47 -9.98 16.40
C SER A 246 9.55 -10.06 15.33
N LEU A 247 10.82 -9.83 15.69
CA LEU A 247 11.95 -9.90 14.75
C LEU A 247 12.49 -11.32 14.67
N TYR A 248 12.64 -11.83 13.45
CA TYR A 248 13.24 -13.15 13.20
C TYR A 248 14.14 -13.10 11.96
N THR A 249 14.98 -14.12 11.81
CA THR A 249 15.88 -14.26 10.67
C THR A 249 15.47 -15.44 9.81
N GLU A 250 15.57 -15.27 8.49
CA GLU A 250 15.46 -16.36 7.52
C GLU A 250 16.72 -16.44 6.68
N LYS A 251 17.13 -17.66 6.38
CA LYS A 251 18.21 -17.91 5.42
C LYS A 251 17.70 -17.69 4.01
N VAL A 252 18.31 -16.76 3.30
CA VAL A 252 18.02 -16.42 1.91
C VAL A 252 19.17 -16.83 1.02
N ASN A 253 19.01 -16.76 -0.31
CA ASN A 253 20.04 -17.15 -1.26
C ASN A 253 20.62 -18.55 -1.01
N HIS A 254 19.73 -19.54 -0.84
CA HIS A 254 20.08 -20.93 -0.54
C HIS A 254 20.95 -21.12 0.73
N GLY A 255 20.77 -20.24 1.70
CA GLY A 255 21.48 -20.30 2.98
C GLY A 255 22.81 -19.54 3.01
N ALA A 256 23.15 -18.82 1.94
CA ALA A 256 24.37 -18.02 1.89
C ALA A 256 24.26 -16.71 2.69
N ASP A 257 23.05 -16.15 2.76
CA ASP A 257 22.79 -14.88 3.45
C ASP A 257 21.66 -15.05 4.47
N GLU A 258 21.63 -14.16 5.47
CA GLU A 258 20.53 -14.05 6.41
C GLU A 258 19.81 -12.73 6.17
N ALA A 259 18.48 -12.78 6.08
CA ALA A 259 17.61 -11.62 6.02
C ALA A 259 16.73 -11.54 7.26
N TYR A 260 16.45 -10.34 7.70
CA TYR A 260 15.58 -10.09 8.85
C TYR A 260 14.17 -9.79 8.39
N PHE A 261 13.21 -10.32 9.13
CA PHE A 261 11.78 -10.13 8.91
C PHE A 261 11.08 -9.77 10.21
N ILE A 262 10.00 -8.99 10.09
CA ILE A 262 9.10 -8.68 11.20
C ILE A 262 7.82 -9.48 11.03
N TYR A 263 7.44 -10.21 12.07
CA TYR A 263 6.16 -10.90 12.16
C TYR A 263 5.18 -10.03 12.96
N TYR A 264 4.05 -9.66 12.37
CA TYR A 264 3.11 -8.72 12.99
C TYR A 264 1.66 -9.08 12.70
N SER A 265 0.75 -8.67 13.61
CA SER A 265 -0.70 -8.83 13.43
C SER A 265 -1.25 -7.75 12.49
N CYS A 266 -1.91 -8.17 11.41
CA CYS A 266 -2.50 -7.29 10.42
C CYS A 266 -4.02 -7.18 10.64
N SER A 267 -4.45 -6.18 11.41
CA SER A 267 -5.85 -5.98 11.77
C SER A 267 -6.81 -5.79 10.57
N LYS A 268 -6.33 -5.24 9.45
CA LYS A 268 -7.15 -5.06 8.24
C LYS A 268 -7.41 -6.33 7.44
N LYS A 269 -6.62 -7.38 7.65
CA LYS A 269 -6.80 -8.68 7.01
C LYS A 269 -7.61 -9.66 7.86
N SER A 270 -7.74 -9.37 9.15
CA SER A 270 -8.63 -10.09 10.06
C SER A 270 -10.09 -9.77 9.70
N ARG A 271 -10.59 -10.38 8.63
CA ARG A 271 -11.94 -10.13 8.08
C ARG A 271 -13.04 -10.88 8.80
N THR A 272 -12.71 -11.85 9.61
CA THR A 272 -13.71 -12.70 10.27
C THR A 272 -13.22 -13.09 11.64
N ASN A 273 -14.02 -12.75 12.63
CA ASN A 273 -14.17 -13.43 13.91
C ASN A 273 -12.88 -13.98 14.53
N ASN A 274 -12.31 -13.22 15.45
CA ASN A 274 -11.33 -13.68 16.45
C ASN A 274 -10.06 -14.37 15.95
N HIS A 275 -9.79 -14.43 14.65
CA HIS A 275 -8.53 -14.92 14.14
C HIS A 275 -7.62 -13.73 13.81
N GLU A 276 -6.61 -13.54 14.65
CA GLU A 276 -5.52 -12.63 14.35
C GLU A 276 -4.84 -13.13 13.06
N PHE A 277 -4.80 -12.26 12.06
CA PHE A 277 -4.07 -12.55 10.82
C PHE A 277 -2.67 -11.99 10.95
N TYR A 278 -1.69 -12.87 10.94
CA TYR A 278 -0.29 -12.49 11.00
C TYR A 278 0.33 -12.41 9.61
N GLN A 279 1.25 -11.48 9.44
CA GLN A 279 2.01 -11.26 8.21
C GLN A 279 3.47 -11.02 8.52
N SER A 280 4.32 -11.34 7.54
CA SER A 280 5.74 -11.09 7.56
C SER A 280 6.07 -9.92 6.62
N SER A 281 7.01 -9.07 7.03
CA SER A 281 7.56 -7.98 6.22
C SER A 281 9.08 -7.97 6.35
N PHE A 282 9.79 -7.70 5.26
CA PHE A 282 11.25 -7.51 5.26
C PHE A 282 11.64 -6.34 6.18
N CYS A 283 12.70 -6.54 6.94
CA CYS A 283 13.20 -5.56 7.91
C CYS A 283 14.62 -5.10 7.53
N PRO A 284 14.79 -3.87 7.03
CA PRO A 284 16.10 -3.29 6.74
C PRO A 284 16.94 -3.10 8.00
N GLU A 285 18.27 -3.02 7.82
CA GLU A 285 19.26 -2.97 8.90
C GLU A 285 18.99 -1.90 9.97
N LEU A 286 18.63 -0.68 9.58
CA LEU A 286 18.34 0.39 10.53
C LEU A 286 17.10 0.09 11.41
N ALA A 287 16.08 -0.56 10.84
CA ALA A 287 14.94 -1.01 11.62
C ALA A 287 15.31 -2.21 12.52
N VAL A 288 16.19 -3.11 12.05
CA VAL A 288 16.74 -4.21 12.86
C VAL A 288 17.50 -3.67 14.06
N GLU A 289 18.39 -2.69 13.84
CA GLU A 289 19.12 -2.04 14.91
C GLU A 289 18.17 -1.42 15.94
N ALA A 290 17.15 -0.70 15.45
CA ALA A 290 16.15 -0.07 16.32
C ALA A 290 15.43 -1.10 17.19
N ILE A 291 14.92 -2.17 16.58
CA ILE A 291 14.17 -3.22 17.28
C ILE A 291 15.04 -3.93 18.32
N LYS A 292 16.28 -4.29 17.94
CA LYS A 292 17.23 -4.95 18.85
C LYS A 292 17.60 -4.05 20.02
N THR A 293 17.95 -2.79 19.76
CA THR A 293 18.31 -1.82 20.81
C THR A 293 17.17 -1.61 21.80
N ILE A 294 15.92 -1.44 21.30
CA ILE A 294 14.77 -1.28 22.20
C ILE A 294 14.48 -2.56 22.98
N SER A 295 14.61 -3.72 22.35
CA SER A 295 14.41 -5.01 23.05
C SER A 295 15.44 -5.19 24.18
N GLU A 296 16.71 -4.86 23.96
CA GLU A 296 17.75 -4.91 24.99
C GLU A 296 17.52 -3.83 26.07
N LEU A 297 17.17 -2.61 25.68
CA LEU A 297 16.84 -1.53 26.60
C LEU A 297 15.73 -1.93 27.59
N LYS A 298 14.74 -2.70 27.10
CA LYS A 298 13.65 -3.22 27.94
C LYS A 298 14.09 -4.34 28.87
N LYS A 299 14.98 -5.24 28.43
CA LYS A 299 15.49 -6.33 29.28
C LYS A 299 16.35 -5.82 30.43
N THR A 300 17.14 -4.79 30.19
CA THR A 300 18.05 -4.20 31.20
C THR A 300 17.34 -3.31 32.20
N ASN A 301 16.14 -2.85 31.87
CA ASN A 301 15.39 -1.94 32.74
C ASN A 301 14.62 -2.71 33.82
N ARG A 302 14.71 -2.23 35.08
CA ARG A 302 14.06 -2.81 36.28
C ARG A 302 12.51 -2.88 36.21
N TYR A 303 11.93 -2.36 35.12
CA TYR A 303 10.49 -2.22 34.89
C TYR A 303 9.85 -3.43 34.20
N THR A 304 10.58 -4.50 33.98
CA THR A 304 10.10 -5.70 33.30
C THR A 304 9.20 -6.57 34.18
N LYS A 305 7.95 -6.21 34.30
CA LYS A 305 6.91 -7.24 34.28
C LYS A 305 6.59 -7.52 32.82
N GLN A 306 6.96 -8.71 32.34
CA GLN A 306 6.59 -9.43 31.11
C GLN A 306 5.67 -8.71 30.09
N ASN A 307 5.93 -7.42 29.79
CA ASN A 307 5.21 -6.77 28.72
C ASN A 307 5.89 -7.07 27.39
N SER A 308 5.16 -7.72 26.51
CA SER A 308 5.67 -8.16 25.20
C SER A 308 5.67 -7.07 24.13
N TYR A 309 5.05 -5.91 24.37
CA TYR A 309 4.98 -4.86 23.35
C TYR A 309 6.28 -4.07 23.24
N LEU A 310 6.81 -3.97 22.00
CA LEU A 310 8.13 -3.40 21.75
C LEU A 310 8.20 -1.89 22.05
N PHE A 311 7.22 -1.10 21.66
CA PHE A 311 7.25 0.37 21.75
C PHE A 311 6.45 0.96 22.90
N ASN A 312 6.17 0.17 23.94
CA ASN A 312 5.50 0.71 25.12
C ASN A 312 6.43 1.63 25.90
N LEU A 313 5.83 2.70 26.40
CA LEU A 313 6.46 3.77 27.16
C LEU A 313 6.18 3.60 28.66
N LEU A 314 6.81 4.43 29.46
CA LEU A 314 6.59 4.46 30.91
C LEU A 314 5.31 5.26 31.24
N ASP A 315 4.61 4.83 32.27
CA ASP A 315 3.55 5.62 32.90
C ASP A 315 4.14 6.70 33.81
N VAL A 316 3.28 7.50 34.46
CA VAL A 316 3.68 8.55 35.41
C VAL A 316 4.40 8.01 36.66
N HIS A 317 4.32 6.72 36.91
CA HIS A 317 4.98 6.03 38.02
C HIS A 317 6.25 5.28 37.58
N GLY A 318 6.63 5.40 36.31
CA GLY A 318 7.79 4.72 35.75
C GLY A 318 7.58 3.25 35.43
N HIS A 319 6.34 2.76 35.34
CA HIS A 319 6.05 1.40 34.93
C HIS A 319 5.72 1.32 33.43
N LEU A 320 6.13 0.24 32.77
CA LEU A 320 5.76 0.01 31.37
C LEU A 320 4.25 -0.17 31.22
N LEU A 321 3.66 0.53 30.26
CA LEU A 321 2.25 0.37 29.92
C LEU A 321 1.97 -1.06 29.44
N GLU A 322 0.90 -1.67 29.93
CA GLU A 322 0.54 -3.06 29.63
C GLU A 322 -0.16 -3.23 28.28
N THR A 323 -0.74 -2.15 27.75
CA THR A 323 -1.49 -2.14 26.46
C THR A 323 -0.71 -1.40 25.39
N PRO A 324 -0.92 -1.72 24.10
CA PRO A 324 -0.30 -0.97 23.01
C PRO A 324 -0.63 0.52 23.09
N LEU A 325 0.33 1.36 22.75
CA LEU A 325 0.11 2.81 22.69
C LEU A 325 -0.97 3.16 21.67
N SER A 326 -1.88 4.04 22.05
CA SER A 326 -2.85 4.57 21.09
C SER A 326 -2.15 5.47 20.07
N PRO A 327 -2.62 5.54 18.82
CA PRO A 327 -2.06 6.45 17.81
C PRO A 327 -2.02 7.91 18.28
N SER A 328 -2.98 8.31 19.11
CA SER A 328 -3.02 9.67 19.66
C SER A 328 -1.96 9.91 20.74
N SER A 329 -1.63 8.90 21.54
CA SER A 329 -0.54 8.97 22.52
C SER A 329 0.80 9.04 21.83
N ILE A 330 1.07 8.12 20.89
CA ILE A 330 2.30 8.14 20.09
C ILE A 330 2.52 9.50 19.42
N SER A 331 1.48 10.07 18.83
CA SER A 331 1.58 11.38 18.20
C SER A 331 2.04 12.48 19.15
N CYS A 332 1.71 12.41 20.46
CA CYS A 332 2.21 13.39 21.41
C CYS A 332 3.70 13.21 21.71
N TYR A 333 4.14 11.97 21.85
CA TYR A 333 5.56 11.71 22.08
C TYR A 333 6.40 12.00 20.84
N ILE A 334 5.88 11.78 19.63
CA ILE A 334 6.53 12.20 18.38
C ILE A 334 6.65 13.73 18.36
N ASP A 335 5.61 14.49 18.68
CA ASP A 335 5.68 15.95 18.75
C ASP A 335 6.73 16.41 19.77
N ALA A 336 6.82 15.75 20.94
CA ALA A 336 7.85 16.02 21.94
C ALA A 336 9.26 15.71 21.43
N PHE A 337 9.43 14.59 20.73
CA PHE A 337 10.70 14.22 20.10
C PHE A 337 11.14 15.29 19.09
N PHE A 338 10.25 15.68 18.18
CA PHE A 338 10.55 16.69 17.16
C PHE A 338 10.87 18.06 17.77
N THR A 339 10.11 18.50 18.77
CA THR A 339 10.38 19.78 19.43
C THR A 339 11.69 19.80 20.21
N ARG A 340 12.12 18.66 20.74
CA ARG A 340 13.35 18.54 21.53
C ARG A 340 14.59 18.34 20.66
N TYR A 341 14.54 17.45 19.68
CA TYR A 341 15.72 17.02 18.92
C TYR A 341 15.78 17.56 17.50
N LEU A 342 14.69 18.09 16.99
CA LEU A 342 14.54 18.61 15.63
C LEU A 342 13.91 20.02 15.62
N SER A 343 14.19 20.84 16.64
CA SER A 343 13.50 22.10 16.89
C SER A 343 13.56 23.09 15.71
N GLU A 344 14.65 23.17 14.99
CA GLU A 344 14.80 24.01 13.80
C GLU A 344 14.09 23.40 12.59
N ALA A 345 14.34 22.11 12.32
CA ALA A 345 13.79 21.42 11.18
C ALA A 345 12.26 21.30 11.25
N CYS A 346 11.68 21.04 12.43
CA CYS A 346 10.24 20.92 12.58
C CYS A 346 9.48 22.26 12.51
N ARG A 347 10.17 23.41 12.60
CA ARG A 347 9.59 24.75 12.41
C ARG A 347 9.71 25.25 10.98
N LYS A 348 10.63 24.69 10.18
CA LYS A 348 10.77 24.97 8.75
C LYS A 348 9.58 24.41 7.99
N GLU A 349 9.07 25.13 7.03
CA GLU A 349 8.06 24.63 6.12
C GLU A 349 8.66 23.60 5.15
N TRP A 350 8.02 22.45 5.06
CA TRP A 350 8.40 21.36 4.17
C TRP A 350 7.28 21.06 3.18
N GLU A 351 7.61 20.98 1.92
CA GLU A 351 6.65 20.63 0.88
C GLU A 351 5.94 19.29 1.21
N GLY A 352 4.63 19.28 1.10
CA GLY A 352 3.83 18.08 1.37
C GLY A 352 3.61 17.75 2.84
N VAL A 353 4.30 18.40 3.79
CA VAL A 353 4.09 18.19 5.22
C VAL A 353 3.18 19.28 5.77
N SER A 354 2.01 18.89 6.27
CA SER A 354 1.04 19.85 6.81
C SER A 354 1.39 20.23 8.25
N PRO A 355 1.40 21.54 8.59
CA PRO A 355 1.66 21.98 9.94
C PRO A 355 0.50 21.65 10.88
N HIS A 356 0.83 21.37 12.11
CA HIS A 356 -0.14 21.30 13.20
C HIS A 356 0.42 21.94 14.47
N ARG A 357 -0.43 22.20 15.46
CA ARG A 357 0.02 22.68 16.75
C ARG A 357 0.60 21.51 17.54
N ALA A 358 1.80 21.71 18.08
CA ALA A 358 2.47 20.68 18.87
C ALA A 358 1.56 20.23 20.03
N ARG A 359 1.47 18.93 20.23
CA ARG A 359 0.73 18.31 21.33
C ARG A 359 1.69 18.16 22.50
N VAL A 360 1.36 18.77 23.61
CA VAL A 360 2.15 18.73 24.84
C VAL A 360 1.36 18.00 25.91
N TRP A 361 2.04 17.14 26.68
CA TRP A 361 1.47 16.60 27.90
C TRP A 361 1.68 17.61 29.02
N ASP A 362 0.60 18.14 29.53
CA ASP A 362 0.57 18.77 30.84
C ASP A 362 0.15 17.70 31.87
N SER A 363 0.61 17.84 33.12
CA SER A 363 0.47 16.86 34.20
C SER A 363 -0.96 16.34 34.46
N SER A 364 -1.96 16.97 33.86
CA SER A 364 -3.38 16.58 33.99
C SER A 364 -4.14 16.46 32.67
N ARG A 365 -3.70 17.05 31.56
CA ARG A 365 -4.41 17.06 30.29
C ARG A 365 -3.48 17.25 29.09
N LYS A 366 -3.89 16.65 27.96
CA LYS A 366 -3.29 16.88 26.67
C LYS A 366 -3.62 18.30 26.18
N THR A 367 -2.64 19.18 26.14
CA THR A 367 -2.79 20.55 25.64
C THR A 367 -2.15 20.72 24.28
N LYS A 368 -2.51 21.78 23.56
CA LYS A 368 -1.84 22.19 22.31
C LYS A 368 -1.01 23.42 22.59
N SER A 369 0.25 23.35 22.21
CA SER A 369 1.12 24.52 22.17
C SER A 369 0.69 25.47 21.06
N ASP A 370 1.00 26.77 21.18
CA ASP A 370 0.80 27.73 20.10
C ASP A 370 1.83 27.58 18.97
N ALA A 371 2.91 26.84 19.22
CA ALA A 371 3.93 26.57 18.22
C ALA A 371 3.42 25.64 17.12
N LYS A 372 3.46 26.10 15.89
CA LYS A 372 3.23 25.26 14.70
C LYS A 372 4.48 24.46 14.40
N ILE A 373 4.31 23.16 14.18
CA ILE A 373 5.36 22.24 13.78
C ILE A 373 4.95 21.45 12.54
N TYR A 374 5.92 21.08 11.74
CA TYR A 374 5.80 20.26 10.54
C TYR A 374 6.34 18.86 10.85
N VAL A 375 5.45 17.95 11.19
CA VAL A 375 5.81 16.56 11.53
C VAL A 375 5.12 15.62 10.58
N PRO A 376 5.86 14.78 9.85
CA PRO A 376 5.27 13.79 8.98
C PRO A 376 4.41 12.79 9.76
N THR A 377 3.33 12.34 9.12
CA THR A 377 2.47 11.28 9.66
C THR A 377 3.02 9.90 9.33
N CYS A 378 2.70 8.88 10.12
CA CYS A 378 3.04 7.48 9.81
C CYS A 378 2.59 7.07 8.39
N THR A 379 1.45 7.59 7.93
CA THR A 379 0.99 7.35 6.55
C THR A 379 1.94 7.96 5.52
N GLN A 380 2.55 9.10 5.81
CA GLN A 380 3.54 9.72 4.91
C GLN A 380 4.84 8.93 4.86
N TYR A 381 5.35 8.40 5.97
CA TYR A 381 6.51 7.49 5.97
C TYR A 381 6.24 6.26 5.11
N ARG A 382 5.07 5.66 5.24
CA ARG A 382 4.65 4.54 4.40
C ARG A 382 4.59 4.90 2.91
N VAL A 383 4.04 6.07 2.56
CA VAL A 383 4.01 6.58 1.18
C VAL A 383 5.43 6.83 0.66
N HIS A 384 6.28 7.44 1.48
CA HIS A 384 7.68 7.70 1.14
C HIS A 384 8.43 6.39 0.84
N LEU A 385 8.35 5.39 1.73
CA LEU A 385 9.01 4.10 1.56
C LEU A 385 8.53 3.34 0.32
N CYS A 386 7.21 3.34 0.06
CA CYS A 386 6.66 2.77 -1.18
C CYS A 386 7.23 3.46 -2.43
N SER A 387 7.28 4.80 -2.41
CA SER A 387 7.82 5.60 -3.51
C SER A 387 9.33 5.37 -3.67
N TYR A 388 10.06 5.26 -2.57
CA TYR A 388 11.48 4.96 -2.53
C TYR A 388 11.78 3.59 -3.16
N PHE A 389 11.14 2.53 -2.71
CA PHE A 389 11.30 1.20 -3.28
C PHE A 389 10.97 1.17 -4.77
N TYR A 390 9.89 1.84 -5.15
CA TYR A 390 9.47 1.89 -6.54
C TYR A 390 10.49 2.63 -7.42
N SER A 391 11.00 3.78 -6.97
CA SER A 391 12.00 4.57 -7.71
C SER A 391 13.33 3.83 -7.86
N HIS A 392 13.66 2.93 -6.92
CA HIS A 392 14.85 2.08 -6.96
C HIS A 392 14.63 0.75 -7.70
N GLY A 393 13.49 0.61 -8.40
CA GLY A 393 13.23 -0.54 -9.26
C GLY A 393 12.80 -1.80 -8.54
N VAL A 394 12.42 -1.70 -7.26
CA VAL A 394 11.86 -2.84 -6.52
C VAL A 394 10.52 -3.22 -7.13
N ASP A 395 10.29 -4.51 -7.33
CA ASP A 395 9.09 -5.00 -7.97
C ASP A 395 7.83 -4.73 -7.15
N LEU A 396 6.75 -4.35 -7.85
CA LEU A 396 5.45 -4.07 -7.25
C LEU A 396 4.92 -5.19 -6.35
N PRO A 397 4.92 -6.46 -6.77
CA PRO A 397 4.45 -7.55 -5.92
C PRO A 397 5.22 -7.62 -4.60
N PHE A 398 6.54 -7.37 -4.61
CA PHE A 398 7.32 -7.30 -3.38
C PHE A 398 6.85 -6.15 -2.48
N ILE A 399 6.67 -4.94 -3.07
CA ILE A 399 6.19 -3.78 -2.32
C ILE A 399 4.80 -4.05 -1.74
N GLU A 400 3.89 -4.64 -2.51
CA GLU A 400 2.53 -4.97 -2.08
C GLU A 400 2.51 -5.98 -0.92
N ILE A 401 3.29 -7.05 -1.04
CA ILE A 401 3.44 -8.06 0.02
C ILE A 401 4.06 -7.43 1.26
N ASN A 402 5.17 -6.72 1.08
CA ASN A 402 5.91 -6.09 2.19
C ASN A 402 5.06 -5.06 2.94
N MET A 403 4.24 -4.31 2.22
CA MET A 403 3.34 -3.31 2.78
C MET A 403 2.01 -3.89 3.28
N GLY A 404 1.78 -5.18 3.16
CA GLY A 404 0.52 -5.80 3.56
C GLY A 404 -0.68 -5.27 2.77
N HIS A 405 -0.50 -5.01 1.47
CA HIS A 405 -1.60 -4.62 0.59
C HIS A 405 -2.47 -5.84 0.25
N MET A 406 -3.79 -5.62 0.18
CA MET A 406 -4.75 -6.68 -0.13
C MET A 406 -5.10 -6.77 -1.62
N SER A 407 -4.77 -5.74 -2.38
CA SER A 407 -5.05 -5.67 -3.82
C SER A 407 -4.07 -4.71 -4.51
N CYS A 408 -3.86 -4.93 -5.80
CA CYS A 408 -3.05 -4.06 -6.67
C CYS A 408 -3.57 -2.61 -6.68
N ASP A 409 -4.90 -2.40 -6.51
CA ASP A 409 -5.48 -1.06 -6.41
C ASP A 409 -4.96 -0.28 -5.21
N MET A 410 -4.60 -0.96 -4.12
CA MET A 410 -3.99 -0.32 -2.94
C MET A 410 -2.56 0.12 -3.25
N GLY A 411 -1.81 -0.64 -4.04
CA GLY A 411 -0.50 -0.24 -4.55
C GLY A 411 -0.61 1.04 -5.39
N ALA A 412 -1.55 1.07 -6.34
CA ALA A 412 -1.79 2.23 -7.20
C ALA A 412 -2.13 3.53 -6.44
N TYR A 413 -2.65 3.44 -5.21
CA TYR A 413 -2.88 4.62 -4.35
C TYR A 413 -1.57 5.31 -3.95
N TYR A 414 -0.49 4.56 -3.75
CA TYR A 414 0.82 5.09 -3.36
C TYR A 414 1.66 5.56 -4.54
N TYR A 415 1.26 5.23 -5.79
CA TYR A 415 1.93 5.75 -6.98
C TYR A 415 1.63 7.23 -7.19
N ARG A 416 2.68 8.01 -7.31
CA ARG A 416 2.59 9.44 -7.69
C ARG A 416 2.81 9.57 -9.19
N LYS A 417 1.74 9.81 -9.95
CA LYS A 417 1.84 10.05 -11.40
C LYS A 417 2.64 11.31 -11.77
N GLU A 418 2.88 12.19 -10.81
CA GLU A 418 3.53 13.49 -11.01
C GLU A 418 4.99 13.52 -10.55
N ASP A 419 5.49 12.43 -9.95
CA ASP A 419 6.87 12.33 -9.44
C ASP A 419 7.89 12.03 -10.56
N GLU A 420 9.18 12.27 -10.28
CA GLU A 420 10.33 11.94 -11.12
C GLU A 420 10.26 10.50 -11.68
N THR A 421 9.65 9.58 -10.95
CA THR A 421 9.43 8.19 -11.36
C THR A 421 8.50 8.08 -12.58
N HIS A 422 7.42 8.86 -12.61
CA HIS A 422 6.54 8.90 -13.78
C HIS A 422 7.25 9.51 -14.98
N LYS A 423 8.03 10.57 -14.77
CA LYS A 423 8.88 11.15 -15.82
C LYS A 423 9.90 10.13 -16.33
N LYS A 424 10.49 9.32 -15.43
CA LYS A 424 11.43 8.26 -15.81
C LYS A 424 10.74 7.13 -16.58
N GLU A 425 9.54 6.69 -16.15
CA GLU A 425 8.74 5.70 -16.88
C GLU A 425 8.29 6.23 -18.24
N LEU A 426 7.83 7.48 -18.30
CA LEU A 426 7.45 8.13 -19.55
C LEU A 426 8.66 8.24 -20.49
N ARG A 427 9.83 8.64 -20.00
CA ARG A 427 11.08 8.66 -20.77
C ARG A 427 11.44 7.26 -21.29
N THR A 428 11.30 6.22 -20.43
CA THR A 428 11.55 4.83 -20.84
C THR A 428 10.58 4.39 -21.93
N ALA A 429 9.28 4.68 -21.76
CA ALA A 429 8.26 4.37 -22.76
C ALA A 429 8.51 5.13 -24.08
N THR A 430 8.83 6.42 -24.00
CA THR A 430 9.16 7.27 -25.15
C THR A 430 10.38 6.73 -25.89
N THR A 431 11.47 6.39 -25.18
CA THR A 431 12.68 5.82 -25.77
C THR A 431 12.38 4.46 -26.42
N PHE A 432 11.63 3.60 -25.73
CA PHE A 432 11.21 2.32 -26.27
C PHE A 432 10.39 2.47 -27.57
N LEU A 433 9.39 3.36 -27.57
CA LEU A 433 8.56 3.62 -28.74
C LEU A 433 9.38 4.23 -29.89
N LYS A 434 10.29 5.16 -29.59
CA LYS A 434 11.22 5.71 -30.61
C LYS A 434 12.02 4.58 -31.27
N ASN A 435 12.56 3.66 -30.49
CA ASN A 435 13.36 2.55 -31.01
C ASN A 435 12.57 1.61 -31.92
N ILE A 436 11.33 1.27 -31.56
CA ILE A 436 10.50 0.34 -32.35
C ILE A 436 9.77 0.99 -33.53
N LEU A 437 9.47 2.29 -33.48
CA LEU A 437 8.68 2.99 -34.47
C LEU A 437 9.56 3.83 -35.44
N ALA A 438 10.36 4.75 -34.87
CA ALA A 438 11.24 5.62 -35.66
C ALA A 438 12.47 4.88 -36.16
N ASN A 439 13.20 4.19 -35.30
CA ASN A 439 14.41 3.44 -35.66
C ASN A 439 14.09 2.07 -36.26
N ASN A 440 12.85 1.63 -36.16
CA ASN A 440 12.34 0.34 -36.60
C ASN A 440 13.14 -0.88 -36.09
N TYR A 441 13.74 -0.74 -34.88
CA TYR A 441 14.40 -1.87 -34.26
C TYR A 441 13.39 -2.97 -33.88
N GLU A 442 13.83 -4.22 -34.00
CA GLU A 442 13.01 -5.35 -33.56
C GLU A 442 13.29 -5.64 -32.09
N PRO A 443 12.29 -5.58 -31.19
CA PRO A 443 12.50 -5.95 -29.81
C PRO A 443 12.74 -7.45 -29.68
N LEU A 444 13.87 -7.81 -29.09
CA LEU A 444 14.25 -9.18 -28.78
C LEU A 444 13.53 -9.66 -27.52
N GLY A 445 13.33 -10.96 -27.39
CA GLY A 445 12.60 -11.59 -26.30
C GLY A 445 11.35 -12.33 -26.78
N VAL A 446 10.79 -13.18 -25.92
CA VAL A 446 9.71 -14.13 -26.29
C VAL A 446 8.50 -13.43 -26.92
N ASN A 447 8.10 -12.28 -26.40
CA ASN A 447 6.93 -11.55 -26.86
C ASN A 447 7.25 -10.33 -27.74
N GLY A 448 8.51 -10.12 -28.14
CA GLY A 448 8.96 -8.90 -28.81
C GLY A 448 8.15 -8.54 -30.04
N SER A 449 8.10 -9.43 -31.04
CA SER A 449 7.38 -9.19 -32.29
C SER A 449 5.88 -9.04 -32.10
N ALA A 450 5.28 -9.79 -31.15
CA ALA A 450 3.85 -9.69 -30.85
C ALA A 450 3.51 -8.31 -30.25
N ILE A 451 4.31 -7.84 -29.30
CA ILE A 451 4.13 -6.53 -28.66
C ILE A 451 4.33 -5.41 -29.69
N LYS A 452 5.36 -5.49 -30.54
CA LYS A 452 5.58 -4.50 -31.61
C LYS A 452 4.39 -4.42 -32.55
N LYS A 453 3.83 -5.56 -32.97
CA LYS A 453 2.65 -5.63 -33.84
C LYS A 453 1.42 -5.02 -33.19
N ASP A 454 1.18 -5.32 -31.90
CA ASP A 454 0.03 -4.78 -31.17
C ASP A 454 0.14 -3.27 -30.95
N ILE A 455 1.33 -2.76 -30.58
CA ILE A 455 1.58 -1.32 -30.46
C ILE A 455 1.33 -0.61 -31.79
N LYS A 456 1.86 -1.14 -32.91
CA LYS A 456 1.59 -0.59 -34.24
C LYS A 456 0.10 -0.59 -34.57
N SER A 457 -0.65 -1.64 -34.20
CA SER A 457 -2.09 -1.74 -34.41
C SER A 457 -2.86 -0.72 -33.58
N ILE A 458 -2.47 -0.47 -32.32
CA ILE A 458 -3.11 0.55 -31.48
C ILE A 458 -2.92 1.94 -32.08
N LEU A 459 -1.70 2.26 -32.48
CA LEU A 459 -1.33 3.59 -33.00
C LEU A 459 -1.84 3.83 -34.42
N SER A 460 -2.07 2.80 -35.23
CA SER A 460 -2.60 2.94 -36.59
C SER A 460 -4.03 3.50 -36.65
N ARG A 461 -4.74 3.46 -35.54
CA ARG A 461 -6.10 4.02 -35.42
C ARG A 461 -6.12 5.55 -35.33
N THR A 462 -4.98 6.18 -35.10
CA THR A 462 -4.81 7.62 -34.94
C THR A 462 -3.63 8.08 -35.81
N LYS A 463 -3.74 9.24 -36.43
CA LYS A 463 -2.64 9.81 -37.23
C LYS A 463 -1.65 10.51 -36.30
N TYR A 464 -0.65 9.80 -35.82
CA TYR A 464 0.44 10.36 -35.01
C TYR A 464 1.70 10.58 -35.86
N ASP A 465 2.36 11.71 -35.61
CA ASP A 465 3.72 11.94 -36.05
C ASP A 465 4.69 11.40 -35.00
N VAL A 466 5.46 10.36 -35.38
CA VAL A 466 6.36 9.64 -34.44
C VAL A 466 7.40 10.56 -33.79
N TYR A 467 7.72 11.68 -34.37
CA TYR A 467 8.71 12.62 -33.81
C TYR A 467 8.09 13.74 -32.97
N LYS A 468 6.86 14.15 -33.28
CA LYS A 468 6.17 15.24 -32.59
C LYS A 468 5.27 14.75 -31.47
N ASP A 469 4.58 13.63 -31.68
CA ASP A 469 3.52 13.16 -30.79
C ASP A 469 3.95 11.98 -29.91
N ILE A 470 5.28 11.73 -29.79
CA ILE A 470 5.81 10.53 -29.13
C ILE A 470 5.39 10.41 -27.64
N GLU A 471 5.26 11.53 -26.94
CA GLU A 471 4.81 11.54 -25.55
C GLU A 471 3.32 11.20 -25.42
N GLU A 472 2.50 11.70 -26.34
CA GLU A 472 1.08 11.37 -26.40
C GLU A 472 0.89 9.89 -26.76
N MET A 473 1.67 9.39 -27.73
CA MET A 473 1.72 7.96 -28.06
C MET A 473 2.12 7.11 -26.86
N ALA A 474 3.12 7.53 -26.08
CA ALA A 474 3.55 6.85 -24.86
C ALA A 474 2.44 6.85 -23.79
N SER A 475 1.69 7.94 -23.67
CA SER A 475 0.53 8.03 -22.79
C SER A 475 -0.59 7.06 -23.18
N VAL A 476 -0.92 6.98 -24.48
CA VAL A 476 -1.94 6.07 -25.02
C VAL A 476 -1.51 4.61 -24.83
N ILE A 477 -0.26 4.28 -25.12
CA ILE A 477 0.27 2.93 -24.92
C ILE A 477 0.34 2.59 -23.43
N GLY A 478 0.68 3.56 -22.57
CA GLY A 478 0.70 3.41 -21.10
C GLY A 478 -0.64 3.08 -20.46
N GLN A 479 -1.76 3.32 -21.15
CA GLN A 479 -3.09 2.87 -20.68
C GLN A 479 -3.27 1.35 -20.81
N ARG A 480 -2.56 0.73 -21.73
CA ARG A 480 -2.66 -0.70 -22.01
C ARG A 480 -1.42 -1.49 -21.58
N TYR A 481 -0.26 -0.88 -21.65
CA TYR A 481 1.02 -1.52 -21.32
C TYR A 481 1.73 -0.79 -20.18
N ILE A 482 2.24 -1.56 -19.24
CA ILE A 482 3.20 -1.09 -18.24
C ILE A 482 4.59 -1.26 -18.85
N ILE A 483 5.31 -0.14 -19.08
CA ILE A 483 6.65 -0.12 -19.68
C ILE A 483 7.65 0.39 -18.65
N ARG A 484 8.63 -0.44 -18.28
CA ARG A 484 9.61 -0.13 -17.23
C ARG A 484 11.02 -0.52 -17.64
N ALA A 485 11.97 0.35 -17.34
CA ALA A 485 13.38 -0.04 -17.42
C ALA A 485 13.71 -1.06 -16.33
N LYS A 486 14.47 -2.07 -16.69
CA LYS A 486 15.09 -3.05 -15.80
C LYS A 486 16.58 -3.12 -16.14
N LEU A 487 17.40 -3.59 -15.20
CA LEU A 487 18.85 -3.76 -15.43
C LEU A 487 19.15 -4.60 -16.69
N VAL A 488 18.28 -5.53 -16.99
CA VAL A 488 18.46 -6.50 -18.09
C VAL A 488 17.60 -6.22 -19.32
N GLY A 489 16.91 -5.06 -19.40
CA GLY A 489 16.07 -4.75 -20.55
C GLY A 489 14.87 -3.86 -20.20
N VAL A 490 13.83 -3.94 -21.00
CA VAL A 490 12.57 -3.21 -20.79
C VAL A 490 11.48 -4.21 -20.52
N CYS A 491 10.87 -4.11 -19.33
CA CYS A 491 9.68 -4.89 -19.02
C CYS A 491 8.47 -4.25 -19.70
N VAL A 492 7.80 -5.01 -20.59
CA VAL A 492 6.57 -4.58 -21.26
C VAL A 492 5.49 -5.61 -21.00
N LYS A 493 4.50 -5.26 -20.21
CA LYS A 493 3.39 -6.16 -19.86
C LYS A 493 2.04 -5.48 -19.99
N LEU A 494 1.02 -6.24 -20.37
CA LEU A 494 -0.36 -5.76 -20.40
C LEU A 494 -0.84 -5.37 -18.99
N ALA A 495 -1.48 -4.21 -18.86
CA ALA A 495 -2.22 -3.84 -17.67
C ALA A 495 -3.64 -4.48 -17.75
N PRO A 496 -4.18 -5.05 -16.67
CA PRO A 496 -3.69 -5.17 -15.30
C PRO A 496 -3.07 -6.54 -14.94
N THR A 497 -2.35 -7.17 -15.87
CA THR A 497 -1.80 -8.51 -15.61
C THR A 497 -0.78 -8.49 -14.48
N THR A 498 -0.93 -9.44 -13.55
CA THR A 498 0.08 -9.76 -12.54
C THR A 498 1.34 -10.30 -13.21
N CYS A 499 2.50 -10.16 -12.57
CA CYS A 499 3.70 -10.85 -13.03
C CYS A 499 3.45 -12.36 -13.01
N ALA A 500 3.91 -13.08 -14.04
CA ALA A 500 3.82 -14.55 -14.10
C ALA A 500 4.63 -15.25 -12.99
N THR A 501 5.27 -14.48 -12.12
CA THR A 501 6.15 -14.89 -11.03
C THR A 501 5.45 -14.81 -9.67
N ASP A 502 4.15 -15.08 -9.61
CA ASP A 502 3.43 -15.18 -8.32
C ASP A 502 3.86 -16.42 -7.51
N ASP A 503 4.59 -17.35 -8.16
CA ASP A 503 5.23 -18.46 -7.48
C ASP A 503 6.65 -18.07 -7.01
N VAL A 504 6.93 -18.32 -5.74
CA VAL A 504 8.15 -17.87 -5.02
C VAL A 504 9.45 -18.34 -5.70
N SER A 505 9.40 -19.43 -6.46
CA SER A 505 10.55 -20.00 -7.20
C SER A 505 11.02 -19.14 -8.40
N ASP A 506 10.15 -18.28 -8.96
CA ASP A 506 10.41 -17.60 -10.24
C ASP A 506 10.77 -16.12 -10.13
N LYS A 507 10.93 -15.57 -8.91
CA LYS A 507 11.29 -14.15 -8.69
C LYS A 507 12.62 -13.76 -9.35
N MET A 508 13.50 -14.73 -9.61
CA MET A 508 14.79 -14.52 -10.25
C MET A 508 14.72 -14.42 -11.78
N LEU A 509 13.63 -14.86 -12.42
CA LEU A 509 13.49 -14.82 -13.89
C LEU A 509 13.61 -13.39 -14.43
N CYS A 510 13.07 -12.41 -13.72
CA CYS A 510 13.15 -11.01 -14.12
C CYS A 510 14.58 -10.46 -14.01
N ALA A 511 15.29 -10.79 -12.94
CA ALA A 511 16.67 -10.35 -12.71
C ALA A 511 17.65 -10.90 -13.74
N TYR A 512 17.39 -12.12 -14.23
CA TYR A 512 18.24 -12.77 -15.26
C TYR A 512 17.77 -12.53 -16.70
N GLY A 513 16.66 -11.79 -16.89
CA GLY A 513 16.13 -11.52 -18.22
C GLY A 513 15.40 -12.67 -18.89
N TYR A 514 15.04 -13.73 -18.16
CA TYR A 514 14.33 -14.91 -18.68
C TYR A 514 12.81 -14.72 -18.71
N CYS A 515 12.30 -13.62 -18.13
CA CYS A 515 10.89 -13.33 -18.13
C CYS A 515 10.40 -13.01 -19.56
N LYS A 516 9.30 -13.65 -19.98
CA LYS A 516 8.68 -13.42 -21.31
C LYS A 516 8.27 -11.96 -21.58
N ASN A 517 8.14 -11.15 -20.54
CA ASN A 517 7.79 -9.73 -20.64
C ASN A 517 9.02 -8.82 -20.68
N ILE A 518 10.23 -9.36 -20.54
CA ILE A 518 11.47 -8.59 -20.71
C ILE A 518 11.82 -8.58 -22.20
N LEU A 519 11.89 -7.37 -22.73
CA LEU A 519 12.36 -7.09 -24.07
C LEU A 519 13.73 -6.44 -24.00
N HIS A 520 14.58 -6.79 -24.95
CA HIS A 520 15.93 -6.22 -25.05
C HIS A 520 16.28 -5.91 -26.50
N PHE A 521 17.40 -5.25 -26.71
CA PHE A 521 17.86 -4.79 -28.03
C PHE A 521 19.37 -4.90 -28.11
N PHE A 522 19.91 -4.92 -29.31
CA PHE A 522 21.34 -4.97 -29.56
C PHE A 522 22.15 -3.92 -28.79
N TYR A 523 21.59 -2.72 -28.59
CA TYR A 523 22.28 -1.64 -27.87
C TYR A 523 22.41 -1.85 -26.37
N MET A 524 21.87 -2.95 -25.84
CA MET A 524 22.06 -3.40 -24.45
C MET A 524 23.17 -4.46 -24.32
N LEU A 525 23.86 -4.76 -25.41
CA LEU A 525 24.87 -5.80 -25.45
C LEU A 525 26.04 -5.53 -24.49
N ASP A 526 26.39 -4.27 -24.24
CA ASP A 526 27.40 -3.88 -23.26
C ASP A 526 27.05 -4.36 -21.86
N MET A 527 25.81 -4.13 -21.43
CA MET A 527 25.29 -4.59 -20.13
C MET A 527 25.16 -6.11 -20.08
N SER A 528 24.68 -6.73 -21.16
CA SER A 528 24.54 -8.18 -21.25
C SER A 528 25.89 -8.88 -21.18
N TYR A 529 26.90 -8.32 -21.83
CA TYR A 529 28.26 -8.84 -21.79
C TYR A 529 28.92 -8.64 -20.41
N ALA A 530 28.72 -7.48 -19.77
CA ALA A 530 29.18 -7.25 -18.40
C ALA A 530 28.55 -8.26 -17.41
N GLY A 531 27.25 -8.53 -17.52
CA GLY A 531 26.58 -9.55 -16.73
C GLY A 531 27.13 -10.97 -16.98
N PHE A 532 27.41 -11.30 -18.22
CA PHE A 532 28.05 -12.57 -18.61
C PHE A 532 29.44 -12.73 -17.97
N ARG A 533 30.27 -11.66 -17.98
CA ARG A 533 31.59 -11.66 -17.34
C ARG A 533 31.47 -11.85 -15.82
N ALA A 534 30.48 -11.23 -15.17
CA ALA A 534 30.22 -11.42 -13.74
C ALA A 534 29.83 -12.86 -13.40
N LEU A 535 29.00 -13.50 -14.24
CA LEU A 535 28.66 -14.92 -14.07
C LEU A 535 29.88 -15.84 -14.22
N ILE A 536 30.79 -15.53 -15.15
CA ILE A 536 32.05 -16.28 -15.31
C ILE A 536 32.90 -16.16 -14.03
N GLN A 537 33.07 -14.97 -13.49
CA GLN A 537 33.80 -14.75 -12.25
C GLN A 537 33.18 -15.54 -11.08
N SER A 538 31.85 -15.53 -10.99
CA SER A 538 31.12 -16.33 -9.98
C SER A 538 31.36 -17.84 -10.16
N TYR A 539 31.31 -18.32 -11.40
CA TYR A 539 31.62 -19.72 -11.73
C TYR A 539 33.03 -20.10 -11.29
N GLU A 540 34.03 -19.30 -11.70
CA GLU A 540 35.45 -19.56 -11.37
C GLU A 540 35.70 -19.54 -9.86
N ALA A 541 35.08 -18.60 -9.13
CA ALA A 541 35.13 -18.56 -7.67
C ALA A 541 34.55 -19.83 -7.03
N ASN A 542 33.41 -20.31 -7.52
CA ASN A 542 32.77 -21.54 -7.04
C ASN A 542 33.62 -22.79 -7.35
N VAL A 543 34.24 -22.85 -8.53
CA VAL A 543 35.17 -23.96 -8.88
C VAL A 543 36.39 -23.92 -7.93
N LYS A 544 37.00 -22.76 -7.73
CA LYS A 544 38.15 -22.56 -6.85
C LYS A 544 37.80 -22.91 -5.38
N GLY A 545 36.58 -22.60 -4.96
CA GLY A 545 36.06 -22.92 -3.62
C GLY A 545 35.61 -24.37 -3.47
N ASN A 546 35.73 -25.21 -4.50
CA ASN A 546 35.22 -26.60 -4.55
C ASN A 546 33.71 -26.73 -4.31
N HIS A 547 32.93 -25.68 -4.69
CA HIS A 547 31.47 -25.66 -4.61
C HIS A 547 30.86 -26.20 -5.93
N ILE A 548 30.98 -27.50 -6.17
CA ILE A 548 30.66 -28.14 -7.47
C ILE A 548 29.22 -27.87 -7.91
N ASN A 549 28.25 -28.04 -7.03
CA ASN A 549 26.83 -27.80 -7.37
C ASN A 549 26.54 -26.34 -7.75
N ALA A 550 27.14 -25.40 -7.02
CA ALA A 550 27.02 -23.96 -7.31
C ALA A 550 27.70 -23.63 -8.65
N ALA A 551 28.88 -24.18 -8.92
CA ALA A 551 29.56 -24.01 -10.20
C ALA A 551 28.73 -24.55 -11.39
N GLN A 552 28.16 -25.75 -11.26
CA GLN A 552 27.28 -26.32 -12.29
C GLN A 552 26.04 -25.42 -12.54
N HIS A 553 25.46 -24.88 -11.48
CA HIS A 553 24.33 -23.95 -11.60
C HIS A 553 24.74 -22.66 -12.33
N GLU A 554 25.89 -22.08 -11.97
CA GLU A 554 26.39 -20.89 -12.67
C GLU A 554 26.75 -21.18 -14.13
N LEU A 555 27.31 -22.34 -14.45
CA LEU A 555 27.59 -22.73 -15.85
C LEU A 555 26.31 -22.79 -16.68
N LYS A 556 25.24 -23.35 -16.13
CA LYS A 556 23.93 -23.34 -16.79
C LYS A 556 23.41 -21.92 -17.02
N ARG A 557 23.57 -21.04 -16.05
CA ARG A 557 23.18 -19.62 -16.17
C ARG A 557 23.99 -18.90 -17.24
N ILE A 558 25.29 -19.15 -17.33
CA ILE A 558 26.17 -18.62 -18.39
C ILE A 558 25.63 -19.07 -19.76
N GLN A 559 25.32 -20.34 -19.92
CA GLN A 559 24.81 -20.90 -21.19
C GLN A 559 23.42 -20.32 -21.55
N ASP A 560 22.56 -20.16 -20.58
CA ASP A 560 21.25 -19.53 -20.78
C ASP A 560 21.38 -18.04 -21.13
N GLN A 561 22.28 -17.29 -20.47
CA GLN A 561 22.59 -15.89 -20.81
C GLN A 561 23.08 -15.76 -22.25
N ILE A 562 23.95 -16.65 -22.68
CA ILE A 562 24.43 -16.67 -24.08
C ILE A 562 23.24 -16.88 -25.03
N ARG A 563 22.48 -17.93 -24.83
CA ARG A 563 21.39 -18.34 -25.72
C ARG A 563 20.25 -17.32 -25.80
N ILE A 564 19.88 -16.75 -24.68
CA ILE A 564 18.68 -15.89 -24.57
C ILE A 564 19.02 -14.45 -24.89
N ARG A 565 20.24 -14.00 -24.62
CA ARG A 565 20.62 -12.60 -24.74
C ARG A 565 21.76 -12.34 -25.73
N LEU A 566 22.95 -12.86 -25.42
CA LEU A 566 24.13 -12.47 -26.18
C LEU A 566 24.04 -12.82 -27.66
N ASP A 567 23.66 -14.04 -28.01
CA ASP A 567 23.52 -14.46 -29.40
C ASP A 567 22.49 -13.64 -30.17
N PRO A 568 21.26 -13.43 -29.67
CA PRO A 568 20.30 -12.59 -30.41
C PRO A 568 20.73 -11.13 -30.49
N GLU A 569 21.35 -10.56 -29.44
CA GLU A 569 21.82 -9.17 -29.43
C GLU A 569 22.98 -8.96 -30.38
N ILE A 570 23.94 -9.87 -30.42
CA ILE A 570 25.08 -9.83 -31.39
C ILE A 570 24.55 -9.92 -32.81
N LYS A 571 23.69 -10.89 -33.09
CA LYS A 571 23.12 -11.05 -34.42
C LYS A 571 22.39 -9.76 -34.87
N GLN A 572 21.58 -9.19 -33.99
CA GLN A 572 20.89 -7.94 -34.31
C GLN A 572 21.87 -6.77 -34.49
N LEU A 573 22.93 -6.70 -33.68
CA LEU A 573 23.98 -5.69 -33.87
C LEU A 573 24.63 -5.80 -35.26
N GLU A 574 24.99 -6.99 -35.69
CA GLU A 574 25.58 -7.22 -37.01
C GLU A 574 24.64 -6.78 -38.14
N GLU A 575 23.37 -7.17 -38.08
CA GLU A 575 22.33 -6.75 -39.02
C GLU A 575 22.15 -5.22 -39.05
N GLU A 576 22.20 -4.54 -37.88
CA GLU A 576 22.07 -3.08 -37.82
C GLU A 576 23.36 -2.36 -38.29
N LEU A 577 24.54 -2.93 -38.04
CA LEU A 577 25.82 -2.42 -38.57
C LEU A 577 25.85 -2.50 -40.09
N GLU A 578 25.39 -3.60 -40.69
CA GLU A 578 25.27 -3.74 -42.14
C GLU A 578 24.24 -2.75 -42.71
N ARG A 579 23.12 -2.57 -42.05
CA ARG A 579 22.01 -1.71 -42.51
C ARG A 579 22.30 -0.22 -42.41
N LYS A 580 22.89 0.24 -41.31
CA LYS A 580 23.03 1.67 -40.98
C LYS A 580 24.47 2.17 -40.92
N GLY A 581 25.43 1.27 -40.86
CA GLY A 581 26.85 1.58 -40.71
C GLY A 581 27.28 1.90 -39.26
N VAL A 582 28.57 1.68 -39.01
CA VAL A 582 29.19 1.86 -37.68
C VAL A 582 29.03 3.28 -37.15
N GLY A 583 29.23 4.30 -38.00
CA GLY A 583 29.16 5.71 -37.60
C GLY A 583 27.78 6.13 -37.11
N PHE A 584 26.69 5.61 -37.71
CA PHE A 584 25.34 5.88 -37.27
C PHE A 584 25.05 5.20 -35.91
N ILE A 585 25.44 3.93 -35.78
CA ILE A 585 25.20 3.16 -34.56
C ILE A 585 25.95 3.77 -33.38
N LEU A 586 27.20 4.17 -33.53
CA LEU A 586 27.97 4.81 -32.45
C LEU A 586 27.46 6.21 -32.09
N LYS A 587 26.88 6.94 -33.05
CA LYS A 587 26.25 8.22 -32.75
C LYS A 587 25.00 8.07 -31.87
N GLU A 588 24.17 7.07 -32.13
CA GLU A 588 22.94 6.81 -31.35
C GLU A 588 23.22 6.02 -30.05
N HIS A 589 24.25 5.16 -30.05
CA HIS A 589 24.59 4.23 -28.97
C HIS A 589 26.10 4.22 -28.69
N PRO A 590 26.69 5.30 -28.17
CA PRO A 590 28.14 5.43 -27.97
C PRO A 590 28.74 4.39 -27.03
N GLN A 591 27.91 3.84 -26.10
CA GLN A 591 28.34 2.78 -25.19
C GLN A 591 28.78 1.48 -25.89
N LEU A 592 28.43 1.29 -27.15
CA LEU A 592 28.81 0.10 -27.93
C LEU A 592 30.22 0.19 -28.56
N GLU A 593 30.95 1.28 -28.38
CA GLU A 593 32.26 1.46 -29.02
C GLU A 593 33.24 0.34 -28.65
N SER A 594 33.36 0.01 -27.37
CA SER A 594 34.21 -1.07 -26.90
C SER A 594 33.73 -2.45 -27.34
N ILE A 595 32.43 -2.65 -27.47
CA ILE A 595 31.83 -3.90 -27.92
C ILE A 595 32.13 -4.11 -29.41
N ILE A 596 31.86 -3.10 -30.22
CA ILE A 596 32.07 -3.17 -31.69
C ILE A 596 33.57 -3.38 -32.02
N SER A 597 34.46 -2.66 -31.30
CA SER A 597 35.90 -2.80 -31.48
C SER A 597 36.46 -4.19 -31.12
N ASN A 598 35.79 -4.92 -30.27
CA ASN A 598 36.20 -6.24 -29.77
C ASN A 598 35.21 -7.37 -30.11
N LEU A 599 34.33 -7.16 -31.08
CA LEU A 599 33.21 -8.06 -31.32
C LEU A 599 33.66 -9.51 -31.64
N ASP A 600 34.72 -9.66 -32.41
CA ASP A 600 35.24 -10.99 -32.76
C ASP A 600 35.79 -11.72 -31.53
N ASN A 601 36.55 -11.05 -30.67
CA ASN A 601 37.06 -11.64 -29.43
C ASN A 601 35.92 -12.03 -28.50
N ILE A 602 34.87 -11.20 -28.41
CA ILE A 602 33.67 -11.49 -27.64
C ILE A 602 32.96 -12.75 -28.15
N LYS A 603 32.84 -12.88 -29.47
CA LYS A 603 32.25 -14.08 -30.10
C LYS A 603 33.06 -15.33 -29.80
N GLU A 604 34.40 -15.24 -29.89
CA GLU A 604 35.29 -16.37 -29.55
C GLU A 604 35.12 -16.78 -28.08
N GLU A 605 35.12 -15.84 -27.15
CA GLU A 605 34.89 -16.11 -25.72
C GLU A 605 33.53 -16.79 -25.49
N ILE A 606 32.47 -16.30 -26.09
CA ILE A 606 31.13 -16.89 -26.03
C ILE A 606 31.14 -18.34 -26.57
N GLN A 607 31.84 -18.62 -27.65
CA GLN A 607 31.93 -19.97 -28.22
C GLN A 607 32.65 -20.96 -27.30
N ILE A 608 33.66 -20.50 -26.55
CA ILE A 608 34.35 -21.30 -25.53
C ILE A 608 33.36 -21.74 -24.45
N TRP A 609 32.58 -20.80 -23.94
CA TRP A 609 31.62 -21.08 -22.84
C TRP A 609 30.40 -21.88 -23.31
N LYS A 610 29.97 -21.77 -24.58
CA LYS A 610 28.93 -22.64 -25.16
C LYS A 610 29.31 -24.09 -25.16
N LYS A 611 30.60 -24.39 -25.46
CA LYS A 611 31.10 -25.75 -25.61
C LYS A 611 31.52 -26.37 -24.28
N ARG A 612 31.58 -25.60 -23.21
CA ARG A 612 32.02 -26.09 -21.90
C ARG A 612 31.01 -27.09 -21.35
N LYS A 613 31.46 -28.31 -21.08
CA LYS A 613 30.65 -29.37 -20.48
C LYS A 613 30.81 -29.35 -18.97
N ASN A 614 29.78 -29.81 -18.27
CA ASN A 614 29.79 -29.99 -16.81
C ASN A 614 30.84 -30.95 -16.34
#